data_ab366ac1624503b0a06d7d7c1e099921
#
_entry.id   ab366ac1624503b0a06d7d7c1e099921
#
_cell.length_a   1.000
_cell.length_b   1.000
_cell.length_c   1.000
_cell.angle_alpha   90.00
_cell.angle_beta   90.00
_cell.angle_gamma   90.00
#
_symmetry.space_group_name_H-M   'P 1'
#
loop_
_entity.id
_entity.type
_entity.pdbx_description
1 polymer ?
#
loop_
_entity_poly.entity_id
_entity_poly.type
_entity_poly.pdbx_seq_one_letter_code
_entity_poly.pdbx_strand_id
1 'polypeptide(L)'
;MIKKDNTSKQIRIYCLVVGIISFFIVSVCGQLLNRNTVNEEKMRAAFTAETTVNRIKSQLNRYLDVSEFFQNIIGSGHQMDSKEFQALSQMISDDSQIIKVIEQAPDGVVKDIYPLKGNEAAFGIDMLNNPARKHEANLAMKSGQYTIAGPYELNQGGLGSLLFEPIYITDKSGEKSFWGFSILVLDWNRFLEELELDKLTDASYCYQMWKKDGNSGKKTIIAQGGDAIHKGAVQISCKVPNDTWYFEIIPHTGWVTVKQQALVFLVAVSIAVLATAICYLMLHRKQREKLYTEEIRKSAEKARKANEAKTRFLFNMSHDIRIPMNAIVGFSGLLEKSIHDEKKSL
;
A
#
# COMPACT_ATOMS: atom_id res chain seq x y z
N MET A 1 -33.00 43.79 -19.02
CA MET A 1 -32.35 42.61 -19.62
C MET A 1 -30.99 42.30 -18.99
N ILE A 2 -30.13 43.27 -18.72
CA ILE A 2 -28.75 43.13 -18.20
C ILE A 2 -28.69 42.49 -16.79
N LYS A 3 -29.66 42.76 -15.88
CA LYS A 3 -29.65 42.22 -14.49
C LYS A 3 -29.95 40.72 -14.42
N LYS A 4 -30.67 40.17 -15.39
CA LYS A 4 -31.06 38.74 -15.47
C LYS A 4 -29.90 37.86 -15.92
N ASP A 5 -29.00 38.40 -16.74
CA ASP A 5 -27.83 37.69 -17.30
C ASP A 5 -26.71 37.53 -16.24
N ASN A 6 -26.54 38.56 -15.40
CA ASN A 6 -25.53 38.55 -14.35
C ASN A 6 -25.85 37.54 -13.21
N THR A 7 -27.14 37.39 -12.87
CA THR A 7 -27.56 36.40 -11.86
C THR A 7 -27.41 34.95 -12.36
N SER A 8 -27.67 34.70 -13.65
CA SER A 8 -27.45 33.39 -14.26
C SER A 8 -25.97 32.99 -14.30
N LYS A 9 -25.07 33.96 -14.58
CA LYS A 9 -23.60 33.75 -14.53
C LYS A 9 -23.13 33.44 -13.10
N GLN A 10 -23.61 34.16 -12.11
CA GLN A 10 -23.26 33.91 -10.72
C GLN A 10 -23.70 32.50 -10.26
N ILE A 11 -24.91 32.04 -10.58
CA ILE A 11 -25.39 30.69 -10.26
C ILE A 11 -24.47 29.64 -10.87
N ARG A 12 -24.06 29.79 -12.14
CA ARG A 12 -23.14 28.85 -12.80
C ARG A 12 -21.79 28.79 -12.09
N ILE A 13 -21.24 29.94 -11.70
CA ILE A 13 -19.96 29.99 -10.96
C ILE A 13 -20.08 29.29 -9.60
N TYR A 14 -21.15 29.56 -8.83
CA TYR A 14 -21.36 28.87 -7.54
C TYR A 14 -21.49 27.36 -7.70
N CYS A 15 -22.25 26.88 -8.69
CA CYS A 15 -22.38 25.46 -8.97
C CYS A 15 -21.04 24.82 -9.35
N LEU A 16 -20.24 25.51 -10.15
CA LEU A 16 -18.92 25.03 -10.56
C LEU A 16 -17.96 24.94 -9.36
N VAL A 17 -17.97 25.94 -8.47
CA VAL A 17 -17.17 25.93 -7.22
C VAL A 17 -17.60 24.77 -6.32
N VAL A 18 -18.90 24.52 -6.15
CA VAL A 18 -19.41 23.38 -5.37
C VAL A 18 -18.95 22.05 -5.97
N GLY A 19 -19.00 21.90 -7.30
CA GLY A 19 -18.50 20.72 -7.98
C GLY A 19 -17.01 20.47 -7.77
N ILE A 20 -16.19 21.53 -7.89
CA ILE A 20 -14.75 21.45 -7.65
C ILE A 20 -14.45 21.05 -6.19
N ILE A 21 -15.08 21.70 -5.22
CA ILE A 21 -14.90 21.38 -3.80
C ILE A 21 -15.29 19.94 -3.51
N SER A 22 -16.45 19.49 -4.03
CA SER A 22 -16.91 18.10 -3.87
C SER A 22 -15.92 17.10 -4.46
N PHE A 23 -15.39 17.37 -5.65
CA PHE A 23 -14.37 16.54 -6.29
C PHE A 23 -13.13 16.41 -5.41
N PHE A 24 -12.60 17.52 -4.91
CA PHE A 24 -11.41 17.51 -4.05
C PHE A 24 -11.65 16.75 -2.74
N ILE A 25 -12.78 16.97 -2.08
CA ILE A 25 -13.12 16.27 -0.83
C ILE A 25 -13.16 14.76 -1.06
N VAL A 26 -13.90 14.30 -2.08
CA VAL A 26 -14.03 12.87 -2.38
C VAL A 26 -12.68 12.27 -2.80
N SER A 27 -11.89 13.00 -3.59
CA SER A 27 -10.55 12.58 -4.00
C SER A 27 -9.62 12.40 -2.81
N VAL A 28 -9.61 13.33 -1.85
CA VAL A 28 -8.80 13.24 -0.63
C VAL A 28 -9.28 12.09 0.25
N CYS A 29 -10.60 11.93 0.46
CA CYS A 29 -11.14 10.79 1.20
C CYS A 29 -10.76 9.45 0.56
N GLY A 30 -10.87 9.33 -0.77
CA GLY A 30 -10.46 8.14 -1.50
C GLY A 30 -8.96 7.83 -1.36
N GLN A 31 -8.10 8.86 -1.38
CA GLN A 31 -6.66 8.68 -1.14
C GLN A 31 -6.35 8.23 0.29
N LEU A 32 -7.07 8.75 1.29
CA LEU A 32 -6.91 8.33 2.69
C LEU A 32 -7.33 6.87 2.89
N LEU A 33 -8.44 6.44 2.31
CA LEU A 33 -8.88 5.05 2.33
C LEU A 33 -7.85 4.13 1.66
N ASN A 34 -7.34 4.51 0.48
CA ASN A 34 -6.29 3.75 -0.20
C ASN A 34 -5.01 3.63 0.65
N ARG A 35 -4.62 4.70 1.38
CA ARG A 35 -3.45 4.63 2.29
C ARG A 35 -3.63 3.59 3.39
N ASN A 36 -4.81 3.50 3.99
CA ASN A 36 -5.09 2.50 5.02
C ASN A 36 -5.00 1.08 4.46
N THR A 37 -5.62 0.82 3.30
CA THR A 37 -5.53 -0.48 2.62
C THR A 37 -4.09 -0.84 2.28
N VAL A 38 -3.32 0.11 1.73
CA VAL A 38 -1.89 -0.09 1.44
C VAL A 38 -1.08 -0.42 2.70
N ASN A 39 -1.35 0.25 3.82
CA ASN A 39 -0.66 -0.02 5.08
C ASN A 39 -0.99 -1.41 5.61
N GLU A 40 -2.24 -1.86 5.52
CA GLU A 40 -2.64 -3.23 5.88
C GLU A 40 -1.96 -4.28 5.01
N GLU A 41 -1.90 -4.06 3.69
CA GLU A 41 -1.19 -4.97 2.78
C GLU A 41 0.31 -5.00 3.04
N LYS A 42 0.93 -3.84 3.33
CA LYS A 42 2.34 -3.79 3.74
C LYS A 42 2.61 -4.54 5.04
N MET A 43 1.71 -4.43 6.02
CA MET A 43 1.84 -5.20 7.26
C MET A 43 1.74 -6.71 7.01
N ARG A 44 0.80 -7.15 6.17
CA ARG A 44 0.69 -8.56 5.76
C ARG A 44 1.94 -9.06 5.04
N ALA A 45 2.44 -8.28 4.09
CA ALA A 45 3.68 -8.59 3.38
C ALA A 45 4.89 -8.63 4.32
N ALA A 46 4.98 -7.71 5.29
CA ALA A 46 6.03 -7.69 6.31
C ALA A 46 5.98 -8.95 7.18
N PHE A 47 4.80 -9.35 7.65
CA PHE A 47 4.62 -10.58 8.41
C PHE A 47 5.01 -11.83 7.59
N THR A 48 4.61 -11.87 6.31
CA THR A 48 4.98 -12.96 5.39
C THR A 48 6.50 -13.01 5.19
N ALA A 49 7.14 -11.85 4.97
CA ALA A 49 8.58 -11.75 4.83
C ALA A 49 9.33 -12.18 6.10
N GLU A 50 8.84 -11.76 7.28
CA GLU A 50 9.42 -12.15 8.57
C GLU A 50 9.31 -13.64 8.80
N THR A 51 8.17 -14.24 8.51
CA THR A 51 7.96 -15.69 8.59
C THR A 51 8.92 -16.43 7.67
N THR A 52 9.11 -15.94 6.43
CA THR A 52 10.05 -16.51 5.47
C THR A 52 11.50 -16.41 5.97
N VAL A 53 11.88 -15.24 6.47
CA VAL A 53 13.23 -15.03 7.06
C VAL A 53 13.48 -15.95 8.26
N ASN A 54 12.48 -16.15 9.11
CA ASN A 54 12.60 -17.08 10.24
C ASN A 54 12.74 -18.54 9.79
N ARG A 55 12.05 -18.93 8.70
CA ARG A 55 12.21 -20.25 8.07
C ARG A 55 13.63 -20.42 7.52
N ILE A 56 14.17 -19.42 6.82
CA ILE A 56 15.55 -19.41 6.33
C ILE A 56 16.53 -19.64 7.48
N LYS A 57 16.39 -18.88 8.58
CA LYS A 57 17.25 -19.03 9.77
C LYS A 57 17.14 -20.42 10.39
N SER A 58 15.93 -20.93 10.54
CA SER A 58 15.69 -22.25 11.10
C SER A 58 16.34 -23.36 10.28
N GLN A 59 16.23 -23.28 8.96
CA GLN A 59 16.84 -24.26 8.06
C GLN A 59 18.38 -24.16 8.08
N LEU A 60 18.93 -22.95 8.05
CA LEU A 60 20.38 -22.77 8.17
C LEU A 60 20.91 -23.32 9.50
N ASN A 61 20.24 -23.05 10.61
CA ASN A 61 20.64 -23.58 11.91
C ASN A 61 20.67 -25.11 11.92
N ARG A 62 19.69 -25.78 11.27
CA ARG A 62 19.70 -27.25 11.19
C ARG A 62 20.95 -27.79 10.48
N TYR A 63 21.45 -27.11 9.45
CA TYR A 63 22.69 -27.51 8.77
C TYR A 63 23.94 -27.18 9.60
N LEU A 64 23.86 -26.13 10.40
CA LEU A 64 24.94 -25.80 11.34
C LEU A 64 25.10 -26.86 12.43
N ASP A 65 24.00 -27.38 12.96
CA ASP A 65 24.06 -28.45 13.96
C ASP A 65 24.88 -29.67 13.45
N VAL A 66 24.77 -29.97 12.14
CA VAL A 66 25.60 -31.00 11.48
C VAL A 66 27.04 -30.62 11.44
N SER A 67 27.35 -29.36 11.15
CA SER A 67 28.74 -28.86 11.12
C SER A 67 29.37 -28.83 12.50
N GLU A 68 28.62 -28.37 13.52
CA GLU A 68 29.05 -28.38 14.93
C GLU A 68 29.37 -29.76 15.46
N PHE A 69 28.72 -30.81 14.95
CA PHE A 69 29.02 -32.17 15.32
C PHE A 69 30.51 -32.54 15.04
N PHE A 70 31.00 -32.23 13.85
CA PHE A 70 32.40 -32.45 13.50
C PHE A 70 33.34 -31.49 14.26
N GLN A 71 32.96 -30.24 14.45
CA GLN A 71 33.70 -29.29 15.27
C GLN A 71 33.92 -29.81 16.69
N ASN A 72 32.87 -30.36 17.31
CA ASN A 72 32.94 -30.88 18.67
C ASN A 72 33.86 -32.11 18.78
N ILE A 73 33.78 -33.02 17.81
CA ILE A 73 34.64 -34.23 17.82
C ILE A 73 36.11 -33.83 17.61
N ILE A 74 36.42 -33.07 16.56
CA ILE A 74 37.81 -32.71 16.23
C ILE A 74 38.34 -31.71 17.25
N GLY A 75 37.53 -30.74 17.67
CA GLY A 75 37.89 -29.72 18.68
C GLY A 75 38.23 -30.31 20.06
N SER A 76 37.70 -31.49 20.39
CA SER A 76 38.08 -32.25 21.58
C SER A 76 39.51 -32.87 21.51
N GLY A 77 40.16 -32.73 20.35
CA GLY A 77 41.48 -33.31 20.10
C GLY A 77 41.42 -34.73 19.54
N HIS A 78 40.24 -35.24 19.16
CA HIS A 78 40.11 -36.54 18.52
C HIS A 78 40.69 -36.50 17.11
N GLN A 79 41.61 -37.41 16.83
CA GLN A 79 42.19 -37.57 15.49
C GLN A 79 41.30 -38.48 14.64
N MET A 80 40.43 -37.87 13.86
CA MET A 80 39.52 -38.58 12.98
C MET A 80 40.25 -39.06 11.72
N ASP A 81 40.22 -40.36 11.47
CA ASP A 81 40.74 -40.93 10.20
C ASP A 81 39.66 -40.86 9.07
N SER A 82 40.13 -41.06 7.82
CA SER A 82 39.21 -40.99 6.66
C SER A 82 38.08 -42.03 6.69
N LYS A 83 38.30 -43.19 7.31
CA LYS A 83 37.23 -44.21 7.42
C LYS A 83 36.16 -43.80 8.41
N GLU A 84 36.59 -43.31 9.58
CA GLU A 84 35.70 -42.76 10.61
C GLU A 84 34.91 -41.57 10.07
N PHE A 85 35.58 -40.66 9.38
CA PHE A 85 34.89 -39.54 8.70
C PHE A 85 33.83 -40.01 7.72
N GLN A 86 34.13 -40.98 6.85
CA GLN A 86 33.17 -41.53 5.91
C GLN A 86 31.96 -42.17 6.61
N ALA A 87 32.19 -42.94 7.67
CA ALA A 87 31.13 -43.59 8.43
C ALA A 87 30.21 -42.57 9.13
N LEU A 88 30.79 -41.57 9.79
CA LEU A 88 30.04 -40.50 10.47
C LEU A 88 29.26 -39.64 9.48
N SER A 89 29.92 -39.27 8.37
CA SER A 89 29.26 -38.49 7.30
C SER A 89 28.05 -39.23 6.69
N GLN A 90 28.20 -40.56 6.52
CA GLN A 90 27.11 -41.39 6.07
C GLN A 90 25.91 -41.42 7.02
N MET A 91 26.20 -41.47 8.34
CA MET A 91 25.14 -41.47 9.37
C MET A 91 24.40 -40.13 9.46
N ILE A 92 25.08 -39.02 9.16
CA ILE A 92 24.51 -37.67 9.27
C ILE A 92 23.83 -37.25 7.97
N SER A 93 24.21 -37.84 6.82
CA SER A 93 23.57 -37.58 5.54
C SER A 93 22.10 -37.96 5.60
N ASP A 94 21.24 -37.00 5.32
CA ASP A 94 19.80 -37.22 5.26
C ASP A 94 19.33 -37.52 3.82
N ASP A 95 18.11 -38.00 3.68
CA ASP A 95 17.50 -38.29 2.40
C ASP A 95 17.10 -37.03 1.62
N SER A 96 17.17 -35.85 2.23
CA SER A 96 16.79 -34.57 1.61
C SER A 96 17.74 -34.19 0.45
N GLN A 97 18.98 -34.71 0.47
CA GLN A 97 20.04 -34.41 -0.50
C GLN A 97 20.34 -32.89 -0.62
N ILE A 98 19.99 -32.12 0.40
CA ILE A 98 20.35 -30.69 0.45
C ILE A 98 21.82 -30.56 0.83
N ILE A 99 22.30 -31.36 1.80
CA ILE A 99 23.73 -31.52 2.02
C ILE A 99 24.27 -32.40 0.90
N LYS A 100 24.87 -31.76 -0.09
CA LYS A 100 25.43 -32.43 -1.27
C LYS A 100 26.78 -33.07 -0.96
N VAL A 101 27.60 -32.39 -0.16
CA VAL A 101 28.94 -32.85 0.19
C VAL A 101 29.27 -32.39 1.61
N ILE A 102 29.98 -33.24 2.34
CA ILE A 102 30.63 -32.92 3.61
C ILE A 102 32.16 -33.02 3.36
N GLU A 103 32.87 -31.98 3.73
CA GLU A 103 34.33 -31.91 3.52
C GLU A 103 35.04 -31.58 4.83
N GLN A 104 36.24 -32.12 5.02
CA GLN A 104 37.18 -31.67 6.04
C GLN A 104 38.40 -31.05 5.38
N ALA A 105 38.80 -29.91 5.87
CA ALA A 105 39.91 -29.14 5.34
C ALA A 105 40.92 -28.75 6.45
N PRO A 106 41.75 -29.69 6.94
CA PRO A 106 42.82 -29.35 7.87
C PRO A 106 43.74 -28.32 7.22
N ASP A 107 44.18 -27.35 8.01
CA ASP A 107 44.99 -26.19 7.55
C ASP A 107 44.35 -25.41 6.39
N GLY A 108 43.02 -25.58 6.20
CA GLY A 108 42.25 -24.95 5.10
C GLY A 108 42.29 -25.69 3.77
N VAL A 109 42.96 -26.85 3.69
CA VAL A 109 43.09 -27.65 2.46
C VAL A 109 42.18 -28.87 2.53
N VAL A 110 41.30 -29.06 1.55
CA VAL A 110 40.35 -30.16 1.51
C VAL A 110 41.06 -31.50 1.40
N LYS A 111 40.87 -32.35 2.42
CA LYS A 111 41.52 -33.65 2.52
C LYS A 111 40.56 -34.83 2.50
N ASP A 112 39.41 -34.69 3.15
CA ASP A 112 38.40 -35.73 3.23
C ASP A 112 37.07 -35.19 2.68
N ILE A 113 36.37 -36.02 1.88
CA ILE A 113 35.15 -35.64 1.15
C ILE A 113 34.13 -36.78 1.20
N TYR A 114 32.88 -36.47 1.56
CA TYR A 114 31.78 -37.42 1.54
C TYR A 114 30.55 -36.85 0.81
N PRO A 115 29.97 -37.56 -0.14
CA PRO A 115 30.52 -38.74 -0.83
C PRO A 115 31.71 -38.36 -1.76
N LEU A 116 32.71 -39.15 -1.83
CA LEU A 116 33.88 -38.88 -2.70
C LEU A 116 33.50 -38.98 -4.18
N LYS A 117 32.70 -39.97 -4.55
CA LYS A 117 32.29 -40.21 -5.94
C LYS A 117 31.54 -39.01 -6.53
N GLY A 118 32.12 -38.41 -7.57
CA GLY A 118 31.56 -37.22 -8.24
C GLY A 118 32.02 -35.89 -7.64
N ASN A 119 32.80 -35.91 -6.53
CA ASN A 119 33.30 -34.72 -5.87
C ASN A 119 34.85 -34.68 -5.79
N GLU A 120 35.52 -35.55 -6.54
CA GLU A 120 36.99 -35.71 -6.52
C GLU A 120 37.70 -34.39 -6.86
N ALA A 121 37.08 -33.53 -7.65
CA ALA A 121 37.65 -32.23 -8.06
C ALA A 121 37.80 -31.24 -6.89
N ALA A 122 37.15 -31.48 -5.74
CA ALA A 122 37.30 -30.64 -4.56
C ALA A 122 38.56 -31.02 -3.75
N PHE A 123 39.09 -32.20 -3.94
CA PHE A 123 40.29 -32.70 -3.19
C PHE A 123 41.49 -31.80 -3.44
N GLY A 124 42.17 -31.39 -2.37
CA GLY A 124 43.36 -30.55 -2.44
C GLY A 124 43.08 -29.05 -2.68
N ILE A 125 41.85 -28.63 -2.73
CA ILE A 125 41.52 -27.19 -2.84
C ILE A 125 41.91 -26.49 -1.54
N ASP A 126 42.76 -25.47 -1.65
CA ASP A 126 43.10 -24.56 -0.56
C ASP A 126 42.01 -23.46 -0.43
N MET A 127 41.19 -23.58 0.57
CA MET A 127 40.05 -22.66 0.81
C MET A 127 40.49 -21.27 1.23
N LEU A 128 41.65 -21.17 1.93
CA LEU A 128 42.19 -19.89 2.42
C LEU A 128 42.79 -19.03 1.30
N ASN A 129 43.26 -19.66 0.23
CA ASN A 129 43.88 -18.98 -0.91
C ASN A 129 43.05 -19.03 -2.20
N ASN A 130 41.98 -19.84 -2.27
CA ASN A 130 41.13 -19.94 -3.45
C ASN A 130 40.46 -18.58 -3.78
N PRO A 131 40.64 -18.02 -5.00
CA PRO A 131 40.14 -16.69 -5.36
C PRO A 131 38.62 -16.49 -5.14
N ALA A 132 37.81 -17.52 -5.32
CA ALA A 132 36.37 -17.46 -5.20
C ALA A 132 35.84 -17.66 -3.76
N ARG A 133 36.69 -18.24 -2.85
CA ARG A 133 36.25 -18.73 -1.53
C ARG A 133 37.02 -18.15 -0.37
N LYS A 134 38.21 -17.58 -0.66
CA LYS A 134 39.14 -17.09 0.37
C LYS A 134 38.58 -16.03 1.30
N HIS A 135 37.66 -15.21 0.82
CA HIS A 135 37.10 -14.13 1.64
C HIS A 135 36.32 -14.70 2.83
N GLU A 136 35.37 -15.58 2.56
CA GLU A 136 34.48 -16.18 3.55
C GLU A 136 35.26 -17.18 4.45
N ALA A 137 36.15 -17.97 3.86
CA ALA A 137 37.01 -18.89 4.63
C ALA A 137 37.90 -18.13 5.65
N ASN A 138 38.57 -17.06 5.19
CA ASN A 138 39.38 -16.24 6.10
C ASN A 138 38.53 -15.49 7.14
N LEU A 139 37.31 -15.10 6.80
CA LEU A 139 36.36 -14.46 7.72
C LEU A 139 35.95 -15.45 8.82
N ALA A 140 35.58 -16.69 8.44
CA ALA A 140 35.27 -17.76 9.39
C ALA A 140 36.45 -18.03 10.31
N MET A 141 37.66 -18.21 9.78
CA MET A 141 38.89 -18.45 10.57
C MET A 141 39.15 -17.31 11.54
N LYS A 142 39.00 -16.04 11.16
CA LYS A 142 39.29 -14.88 12.01
C LYS A 142 38.25 -14.63 13.08
N SER A 143 36.96 -14.84 12.76
CA SER A 143 35.86 -14.58 13.68
C SER A 143 35.58 -15.73 14.64
N GLY A 144 36.03 -16.96 14.31
CA GLY A 144 35.65 -18.17 15.03
C GLY A 144 34.19 -18.55 14.89
N GLN A 145 33.49 -17.96 13.92
CA GLN A 145 32.09 -18.24 13.62
C GLN A 145 31.97 -18.76 12.21
N TYR A 146 30.98 -19.63 11.95
CA TYR A 146 30.75 -20.11 10.61
C TYR A 146 30.44 -18.98 9.63
N THR A 147 30.71 -19.23 8.37
CA THR A 147 30.45 -18.25 7.30
C THR A 147 29.81 -18.98 6.13
N ILE A 148 28.85 -18.33 5.48
CA ILE A 148 28.16 -18.88 4.30
C ILE A 148 28.70 -18.19 3.05
N ALA A 149 29.33 -18.99 2.19
CA ALA A 149 29.86 -18.57 0.90
C ALA A 149 28.92 -18.96 -0.25
N GLY A 150 28.85 -18.14 -1.28
CA GLY A 150 28.05 -18.43 -2.47
C GLY A 150 26.68 -17.74 -2.49
N PRO A 151 25.68 -18.24 -3.29
CA PRO A 151 25.84 -19.48 -4.11
C PRO A 151 26.81 -19.32 -5.27
N TYR A 152 27.52 -20.40 -5.60
CA TYR A 152 28.47 -20.48 -6.70
C TYR A 152 28.09 -21.60 -7.67
N GLU A 153 28.56 -21.54 -8.91
CA GLU A 153 28.62 -22.72 -9.77
C GLU A 153 29.66 -23.69 -9.22
N LEU A 154 29.23 -24.92 -8.93
CA LEU A 154 30.09 -25.96 -8.41
C LEU A 154 30.83 -26.64 -9.56
N ASN A 155 32.10 -27.09 -9.34
CA ASN A 155 32.88 -27.82 -10.33
C ASN A 155 32.19 -29.11 -10.77
N GLN A 156 31.42 -29.72 -9.88
CA GLN A 156 30.63 -30.93 -10.13
C GLN A 156 29.24 -30.63 -10.70
N GLY A 157 28.95 -29.39 -11.06
CA GLY A 157 27.69 -28.91 -11.63
C GLY A 157 26.64 -28.51 -10.60
N GLY A 158 25.75 -27.58 -11.02
CA GLY A 158 24.73 -26.99 -10.21
C GLY A 158 25.20 -25.82 -9.34
N LEU A 159 24.25 -25.13 -8.70
CA LEU A 159 24.54 -24.06 -7.73
C LEU A 159 24.67 -24.63 -6.32
N GLY A 160 25.69 -24.23 -5.61
CA GLY A 160 25.87 -24.61 -4.20
C GLY A 160 26.37 -23.49 -3.33
N SER A 161 26.01 -23.55 -2.06
CA SER A 161 26.56 -22.69 -1.01
C SER A 161 27.42 -23.51 -0.06
N LEU A 162 28.53 -22.92 0.37
CA LEU A 162 29.47 -23.58 1.27
C LEU A 162 29.34 -22.95 2.65
N LEU A 163 29.12 -23.78 3.68
CA LEU A 163 29.16 -23.40 5.06
C LEU A 163 30.55 -23.76 5.61
N PHE A 164 31.33 -22.76 5.98
CA PHE A 164 32.65 -22.94 6.61
C PHE A 164 32.52 -22.87 8.12
N GLU A 165 32.62 -23.99 8.80
CA GLU A 165 32.71 -24.06 10.28
C GLU A 165 34.16 -24.17 10.68
N PRO A 166 34.75 -23.12 11.32
CA PRO A 166 36.15 -23.16 11.72
C PRO A 166 36.33 -24.00 12.97
N ILE A 167 37.29 -24.91 12.94
CA ILE A 167 37.63 -25.81 14.04
C ILE A 167 38.94 -25.37 14.67
N TYR A 168 38.93 -25.28 16.00
CA TYR A 168 40.09 -24.96 16.81
C TYR A 168 40.35 -26.09 17.78
N ILE A 169 41.63 -26.47 17.94
CA ILE A 169 42.08 -27.42 18.93
C ILE A 169 42.75 -26.66 20.07
N THR A 170 42.39 -27.03 21.29
CA THR A 170 43.03 -26.48 22.48
C THR A 170 44.08 -27.45 22.95
N ASP A 171 45.33 -27.02 23.02
CA ASP A 171 46.44 -27.84 23.52
C ASP A 171 46.42 -27.98 25.05
N LYS A 172 47.38 -28.76 25.59
CA LYS A 172 47.50 -28.99 27.04
C LYS A 172 47.88 -27.72 27.83
N SER A 173 48.35 -26.69 27.14
CA SER A 173 48.67 -25.38 27.72
C SER A 173 47.49 -24.43 27.77
N GLY A 174 46.37 -24.80 27.11
CA GLY A 174 45.18 -23.97 26.98
C GLY A 174 45.25 -23.03 25.78
N GLU A 175 46.27 -23.14 24.92
CA GLU A 175 46.37 -22.35 23.70
C GLU A 175 45.46 -22.94 22.60
N LYS A 176 44.67 -22.07 21.96
CA LYS A 176 43.80 -22.44 20.84
C LYS A 176 44.54 -22.24 19.52
N SER A 177 44.67 -23.28 18.74
CA SER A 177 45.22 -23.25 17.39
C SER A 177 44.14 -23.59 16.36
N PHE A 178 44.14 -22.94 15.22
CA PHE A 178 43.26 -23.25 14.09
C PHE A 178 43.67 -24.62 13.52
N TRP A 179 42.72 -25.56 13.53
CA TRP A 179 42.91 -26.88 12.94
C TRP A 179 42.55 -26.89 11.46
N GLY A 180 41.48 -26.17 11.09
CA GLY A 180 40.94 -26.19 9.74
C GLY A 180 39.41 -25.94 9.72
N PHE A 181 38.77 -26.50 8.75
CA PHE A 181 37.30 -26.36 8.57
C PHE A 181 36.58 -27.71 8.47
N SER A 182 35.38 -27.77 9.02
CA SER A 182 34.31 -28.62 8.52
C SER A 182 33.53 -27.80 7.51
N ILE A 183 33.28 -28.36 6.31
CA ILE A 183 32.61 -27.64 5.24
C ILE A 183 31.39 -28.45 4.79
N LEU A 184 30.22 -27.82 4.77
CA LEU A 184 29.04 -28.38 4.17
C LEU A 184 28.77 -27.68 2.83
N VAL A 185 28.64 -28.45 1.78
CA VAL A 185 28.23 -27.97 0.46
C VAL A 185 26.73 -28.23 0.32
N LEU A 186 25.95 -27.17 0.32
CA LEU A 186 24.50 -27.26 0.15
C LEU A 186 24.13 -27.12 -1.31
N ASP A 187 23.24 -27.98 -1.80
CA ASP A 187 22.54 -27.76 -3.08
C ASP A 187 21.59 -26.57 -2.93
N TRP A 188 21.92 -25.45 -3.61
CA TRP A 188 21.21 -24.21 -3.43
C TRP A 188 19.76 -24.27 -3.93
N ASN A 189 19.51 -25.00 -5.02
CA ASN A 189 18.18 -25.11 -5.58
C ASN A 189 17.26 -25.90 -4.64
N ARG A 190 17.73 -27.04 -4.12
CA ARG A 190 16.99 -27.83 -3.13
C ARG A 190 16.77 -27.10 -1.83
N PHE A 191 17.74 -26.32 -1.39
CA PHE A 191 17.59 -25.45 -0.24
C PHE A 191 16.46 -24.42 -0.45
N LEU A 192 16.40 -23.79 -1.63
CA LEU A 192 15.31 -22.86 -1.97
C LEU A 192 13.95 -23.54 -2.09
N GLU A 193 13.91 -24.77 -2.63
CA GLU A 193 12.69 -25.57 -2.68
C GLU A 193 12.15 -25.88 -1.29
N GLU A 194 13.01 -26.24 -0.33
CA GLU A 194 12.62 -26.49 1.06
C GLU A 194 12.09 -25.23 1.76
N LEU A 195 12.52 -24.05 1.33
CA LEU A 195 11.98 -22.78 1.82
C LEU A 195 10.58 -22.49 1.28
N GLU A 196 10.09 -23.27 0.32
CA GLU A 196 8.75 -23.11 -0.31
C GLU A 196 8.49 -21.67 -0.79
N LEU A 197 9.52 -21.05 -1.40
CA LEU A 197 9.41 -19.66 -1.87
C LEU A 197 8.46 -19.51 -3.06
N ASP A 198 8.17 -20.58 -3.78
CA ASP A 198 7.16 -20.68 -4.83
C ASP A 198 5.76 -20.32 -4.31
N LYS A 199 5.42 -20.68 -3.07
CA LYS A 199 4.16 -20.28 -2.44
C LYS A 199 3.96 -18.76 -2.37
N LEU A 200 5.03 -17.98 -2.38
CA LEU A 200 4.94 -16.52 -2.43
C LEU A 200 4.47 -16.03 -3.78
N THR A 201 4.99 -16.65 -4.86
CA THR A 201 4.56 -16.32 -6.23
C THR A 201 3.14 -16.79 -6.50
N ASP A 202 2.74 -17.96 -5.98
CA ASP A 202 1.36 -18.45 -6.02
C ASP A 202 0.40 -17.51 -5.28
N ALA A 203 0.85 -16.92 -4.20
CA ALA A 203 0.12 -15.87 -3.47
C ALA A 203 0.20 -14.48 -4.12
N SER A 204 0.67 -14.40 -5.39
CA SER A 204 0.81 -13.17 -6.18
C SER A 204 1.78 -12.13 -5.58
N TYR A 205 2.83 -12.60 -4.91
CA TYR A 205 3.95 -11.77 -4.50
C TYR A 205 5.15 -11.94 -5.44
N CYS A 206 5.88 -10.85 -5.67
CA CYS A 206 7.24 -10.88 -6.18
C CYS A 206 8.19 -10.76 -5.00
N TYR A 207 9.26 -11.54 -5.01
CA TYR A 207 10.28 -11.49 -3.96
C TYR A 207 11.68 -11.49 -4.54
N GLN A 208 12.62 -10.95 -3.78
CA GLN A 208 14.03 -10.98 -4.07
C GLN A 208 14.81 -11.14 -2.77
N MET A 209 15.71 -12.11 -2.73
CA MET A 209 16.68 -12.27 -1.66
C MET A 209 18.06 -11.88 -2.19
N TRP A 210 18.76 -11.01 -1.49
CA TRP A 210 20.05 -10.51 -1.90
C TRP A 210 20.98 -10.28 -0.71
N LYS A 211 22.27 -10.24 -1.00
CA LYS A 211 23.32 -9.89 -0.05
C LYS A 211 24.30 -8.90 -0.66
N LYS A 212 25.20 -8.36 0.16
CA LYS A 212 26.35 -7.61 -0.32
C LYS A 212 27.47 -8.60 -0.61
N ASP A 213 28.03 -8.52 -1.80
CA ASP A 213 29.24 -9.26 -2.13
C ASP A 213 30.40 -8.79 -1.25
N GLY A 214 31.08 -9.72 -0.58
CA GLY A 214 32.13 -9.43 0.39
C GLY A 214 33.36 -8.74 -0.20
N ASN A 215 33.63 -8.94 -1.49
CA ASN A 215 34.80 -8.36 -2.15
C ASN A 215 34.46 -6.99 -2.81
N SER A 216 33.31 -6.88 -3.48
CA SER A 216 32.95 -5.68 -4.25
C SER A 216 31.98 -4.76 -3.52
N GLY A 217 31.33 -5.21 -2.45
CA GLY A 217 30.25 -4.50 -1.75
C GLY A 217 28.96 -4.32 -2.58
N LYS A 218 28.89 -4.90 -3.78
CA LYS A 218 27.75 -4.78 -4.68
C LYS A 218 26.61 -5.70 -4.23
N LYS A 219 25.38 -5.30 -4.58
CA LYS A 219 24.17 -6.13 -4.40
C LYS A 219 24.28 -7.38 -5.30
N THR A 220 24.26 -8.56 -4.69
CA THR A 220 24.22 -9.85 -5.36
C THR A 220 22.89 -10.53 -5.02
N ILE A 221 22.11 -10.87 -6.06
CA ILE A 221 20.84 -11.58 -5.91
C ILE A 221 21.17 -13.06 -5.70
N ILE A 222 20.59 -13.66 -4.65
CA ILE A 222 20.80 -15.05 -4.28
C ILE A 222 19.54 -15.91 -4.47
N ALA A 223 18.35 -15.27 -4.53
CA ALA A 223 17.10 -15.88 -4.96
C ALA A 223 16.11 -14.80 -5.41
N GLN A 224 15.23 -15.16 -6.33
CA GLN A 224 14.13 -14.27 -6.75
C GLN A 224 12.99 -15.09 -7.33
N GLY A 225 11.77 -14.53 -7.25
CA GLY A 225 10.57 -15.09 -7.87
C GLY A 225 9.57 -14.02 -8.25
N GLY A 226 8.79 -14.30 -9.29
CA GLY A 226 7.89 -13.32 -9.91
C GLY A 226 8.64 -12.32 -10.79
N ASP A 227 7.99 -11.19 -11.07
CA ASP A 227 8.57 -10.11 -11.86
C ASP A 227 9.60 -9.31 -11.06
N ALA A 228 10.28 -8.37 -11.75
CA ALA A 228 11.27 -7.51 -11.11
C ALA A 228 10.68 -6.72 -9.93
N ILE A 229 11.43 -6.65 -8.84
CA ILE A 229 11.05 -5.88 -7.65
C ILE A 229 11.00 -4.38 -7.97
N HIS A 230 9.85 -3.78 -7.75
CA HIS A 230 9.65 -2.36 -7.93
C HIS A 230 10.01 -1.56 -6.67
N LYS A 231 10.19 -0.24 -6.84
CA LYS A 231 10.45 0.66 -5.71
C LYS A 231 9.33 0.58 -4.66
N GLY A 232 9.73 0.53 -3.39
CA GLY A 232 8.81 0.53 -2.25
C GLY A 232 8.44 -0.86 -1.73
N ALA A 233 9.15 -1.92 -2.15
CA ALA A 233 9.01 -3.24 -1.55
C ALA A 233 9.27 -3.20 -0.03
N VAL A 234 8.62 -4.09 0.70
CA VAL A 234 8.94 -4.32 2.11
C VAL A 234 10.24 -5.12 2.17
N GLN A 235 11.19 -4.64 2.96
CA GLN A 235 12.49 -5.26 3.15
C GLN A 235 12.68 -5.69 4.59
N ILE A 236 13.06 -6.95 4.78
CA ILE A 236 13.43 -7.53 6.09
C ILE A 236 14.88 -8.03 6.00
N SER A 237 15.65 -7.76 7.04
CA SER A 237 17.03 -8.28 7.13
C SER A 237 17.05 -9.65 7.80
N CYS A 238 17.78 -10.58 7.20
CA CYS A 238 18.12 -11.88 7.74
C CYS A 238 19.57 -11.85 8.19
N LYS A 239 19.83 -11.73 9.48
CA LYS A 239 21.21 -11.84 10.00
C LYS A 239 21.61 -13.31 9.99
N VAL A 240 22.68 -13.59 9.31
CA VAL A 240 23.39 -14.86 9.34
C VAL A 240 24.81 -14.58 9.88
N PRO A 241 25.51 -15.51 10.49
CA PRO A 241 26.85 -15.27 10.99
C PRO A 241 27.76 -14.74 9.87
N ASN A 242 28.48 -13.69 10.20
CA ASN A 242 29.41 -12.97 9.32
C ASN A 242 28.77 -12.36 8.05
N ASP A 243 27.42 -12.37 7.89
CA ASP A 243 26.75 -11.74 6.75
C ASP A 243 25.36 -11.24 7.12
N THR A 244 24.76 -10.45 6.24
CA THR A 244 23.37 -10.01 6.34
C THR A 244 22.70 -10.15 4.99
N TRP A 245 21.69 -11.02 4.92
CA TRP A 245 20.86 -11.16 3.75
C TRP A 245 19.65 -10.24 3.87
N TYR A 246 19.12 -9.80 2.75
CA TYR A 246 17.95 -8.93 2.66
C TYR A 246 16.88 -9.62 1.86
N PHE A 247 15.70 -9.70 2.42
CA PHE A 247 14.52 -10.26 1.78
C PHE A 247 13.56 -9.13 1.46
N GLU A 248 13.26 -8.93 0.18
CA GLU A 248 12.35 -7.93 -0.34
C GLU A 248 11.10 -8.60 -0.90
N ILE A 249 9.90 -8.04 -0.60
CA ILE A 249 8.63 -8.59 -1.08
C ILE A 249 7.67 -7.45 -1.44
N ILE A 250 6.91 -7.65 -2.52
CA ILE A 250 5.90 -6.71 -3.00
C ILE A 250 4.80 -7.50 -3.74
N PRO A 251 3.53 -7.10 -3.67
CA PRO A 251 2.49 -7.68 -4.52
C PRO A 251 2.84 -7.49 -6.01
N HIS A 252 2.53 -8.48 -6.85
CA HIS A 252 2.79 -8.44 -8.30
C HIS A 252 2.19 -7.19 -8.98
N THR A 253 1.00 -6.75 -8.53
CA THR A 253 0.34 -5.53 -9.04
C THR A 253 0.83 -4.23 -8.40
N GLY A 254 1.83 -4.28 -7.51
CA GLY A 254 2.21 -3.18 -6.64
C GLY A 254 1.19 -2.94 -5.52
N TRP A 255 1.42 -1.90 -4.70
CA TRP A 255 0.58 -1.58 -3.54
C TRP A 255 -0.77 -0.94 -3.90
N VAL A 256 -0.87 -0.30 -5.06
CA VAL A 256 -2.09 0.35 -5.55
C VAL A 256 -2.26 0.01 -7.02
N THR A 257 -3.36 -0.62 -7.35
CA THR A 257 -3.66 -0.96 -8.73
C THR A 257 -4.19 0.24 -9.50
N VAL A 258 -3.90 0.31 -10.80
CA VAL A 258 -4.45 1.33 -11.70
C VAL A 258 -5.99 1.31 -11.69
N LYS A 259 -6.58 0.12 -11.56
CA LYS A 259 -8.04 -0.06 -11.45
C LYS A 259 -8.62 0.62 -10.21
N GLN A 260 -7.97 0.51 -9.06
CA GLN A 260 -8.40 1.18 -7.81
C GLN A 260 -8.31 2.70 -7.95
N GLN A 261 -7.23 3.23 -8.52
CA GLN A 261 -7.10 4.67 -8.76
C GLN A 261 -8.16 5.19 -9.73
N ALA A 262 -8.42 4.47 -10.82
CA ALA A 262 -9.46 4.82 -11.79
C ALA A 262 -10.85 4.80 -11.15
N LEU A 263 -11.15 3.82 -10.29
CA LEU A 263 -12.42 3.74 -9.58
C LEU A 263 -12.64 4.95 -8.66
N VAL A 264 -11.63 5.31 -7.85
CA VAL A 264 -11.71 6.49 -6.97
C VAL A 264 -11.94 7.76 -7.79
N PHE A 265 -11.25 7.91 -8.91
CA PHE A 265 -11.42 9.04 -9.81
C PHE A 265 -12.84 9.10 -10.40
N LEU A 266 -13.37 7.98 -10.91
CA LEU A 266 -14.72 7.90 -11.47
C LEU A 266 -15.80 8.24 -10.43
N VAL A 267 -15.67 7.73 -9.20
CA VAL A 267 -16.56 8.04 -8.10
C VAL A 267 -16.51 9.53 -7.74
N ALA A 268 -15.31 10.11 -7.67
CA ALA A 268 -15.14 11.54 -7.39
C ALA A 268 -15.79 12.43 -8.45
N VAL A 269 -15.63 12.10 -9.74
CA VAL A 269 -16.27 12.80 -10.85
C VAL A 269 -17.80 12.67 -10.80
N SER A 270 -18.31 11.46 -10.55
CA SER A 270 -19.75 11.21 -10.48
C SER A 270 -20.42 12.01 -9.36
N ILE A 271 -19.81 12.03 -8.17
CA ILE A 271 -20.34 12.79 -7.03
C ILE A 271 -20.24 14.31 -7.30
N ALA A 272 -19.17 14.79 -7.91
CA ALA A 272 -19.02 16.20 -8.26
C ALA A 272 -20.09 16.65 -9.28
N VAL A 273 -20.37 15.85 -10.29
CA VAL A 273 -21.43 16.12 -11.28
C VAL A 273 -22.80 16.15 -10.61
N LEU A 274 -23.09 15.17 -9.75
CA LEU A 274 -24.35 15.11 -9.00
C LEU A 274 -24.54 16.32 -8.08
N ALA A 275 -23.51 16.68 -7.32
CA ALA A 275 -23.53 17.86 -6.44
C ALA A 275 -23.75 19.15 -7.21
N THR A 276 -23.07 19.30 -8.35
CA THR A 276 -23.26 20.45 -9.27
C THR A 276 -24.70 20.52 -9.79
N ALA A 277 -25.27 19.40 -10.22
CA ALA A 277 -26.62 19.32 -10.72
C ALA A 277 -27.67 19.68 -9.64
N ILE A 278 -27.53 19.12 -8.44
CA ILE A 278 -28.40 19.41 -7.29
C ILE A 278 -28.33 20.90 -6.94
N CYS A 279 -27.12 21.45 -6.83
CA CYS A 279 -26.91 22.87 -6.56
C CYS A 279 -27.57 23.75 -7.60
N TYR A 280 -27.42 23.42 -8.88
CA TYR A 280 -28.07 24.15 -9.98
C TYR A 280 -29.62 24.11 -9.89
N LEU A 281 -30.17 22.93 -9.66
CA LEU A 281 -31.63 22.77 -9.53
C LEU A 281 -32.19 23.57 -8.34
N MET A 282 -31.50 23.52 -7.18
CA MET A 282 -31.91 24.26 -5.98
C MET A 282 -31.85 25.78 -6.18
N LEU A 283 -30.74 26.28 -6.74
CA LEU A 283 -30.61 27.73 -6.97
C LEU A 283 -31.57 28.22 -8.04
N HIS A 284 -31.79 27.44 -9.10
CA HIS A 284 -32.74 27.77 -10.14
C HIS A 284 -34.20 27.76 -9.63
N ARG A 285 -34.55 26.78 -8.78
CA ARG A 285 -35.88 26.75 -8.12
C ARG A 285 -36.06 27.97 -7.24
N LYS A 286 -35.10 28.30 -6.38
CA LYS A 286 -35.13 29.48 -5.52
C LYS A 286 -35.24 30.80 -6.31
N GLN A 287 -34.60 30.88 -7.47
CA GLN A 287 -34.71 32.03 -8.34
C GLN A 287 -36.13 32.13 -8.95
N ARG A 288 -36.73 31.03 -9.40
CA ARG A 288 -38.13 31.00 -9.88
C ARG A 288 -39.10 31.41 -8.79
N GLU A 289 -39.00 30.86 -7.62
CA GLU A 289 -39.87 31.22 -6.47
C GLU A 289 -39.84 32.72 -6.19
N LYS A 290 -38.65 33.34 -6.19
CA LYS A 290 -38.51 34.81 -6.02
C LYS A 290 -39.23 35.58 -7.11
N LEU A 291 -39.10 35.16 -8.37
CA LEU A 291 -39.77 35.81 -9.51
C LEU A 291 -41.28 35.70 -9.41
N TYR A 292 -41.83 34.51 -9.10
CA TYR A 292 -43.25 34.29 -8.88
C TYR A 292 -43.82 35.15 -7.73
N THR A 293 -43.09 35.19 -6.59
CA THR A 293 -43.50 35.98 -5.44
C THR A 293 -43.56 37.49 -5.76
N GLU A 294 -42.58 37.99 -6.55
CA GLU A 294 -42.55 39.38 -6.96
C GLU A 294 -43.68 39.71 -7.96
N GLU A 295 -43.99 38.79 -8.89
CA GLU A 295 -45.07 38.94 -9.84
C GLU A 295 -46.44 38.94 -9.15
N ILE A 296 -46.68 38.04 -8.20
CA ILE A 296 -47.88 38.00 -7.37
C ILE A 296 -48.01 39.31 -6.56
N ARG A 297 -46.92 39.79 -5.96
CA ARG A 297 -46.95 41.08 -5.23
C ARG A 297 -47.33 42.25 -6.13
N LYS A 298 -46.77 42.33 -7.35
CA LYS A 298 -47.11 43.38 -8.31
C LYS A 298 -48.55 43.31 -8.77
N SER A 299 -49.08 42.09 -9.00
CA SER A 299 -50.47 41.88 -9.35
C SER A 299 -51.44 42.26 -8.23
N ALA A 300 -51.10 41.87 -6.98
CA ALA A 300 -51.89 42.26 -5.80
C ALA A 300 -51.91 43.79 -5.57
N GLU A 301 -50.75 44.44 -5.77
CA GLU A 301 -50.69 45.91 -5.68
C GLU A 301 -51.49 46.63 -6.75
N LYS A 302 -51.48 46.13 -8.02
CA LYS A 302 -52.32 46.64 -9.09
C LYS A 302 -53.81 46.46 -8.79
N ALA A 303 -54.25 45.28 -8.30
CA ALA A 303 -55.61 45.00 -7.91
C ALA A 303 -56.04 45.91 -6.73
N ARG A 304 -55.19 46.12 -5.73
CA ARG A 304 -55.46 47.05 -4.63
C ARG A 304 -55.68 48.50 -5.10
N LYS A 305 -54.78 49.00 -5.98
CA LYS A 305 -54.92 50.35 -6.56
C LYS A 305 -56.20 50.50 -7.40
N ALA A 306 -56.54 49.50 -8.17
CA ALA A 306 -57.80 49.48 -8.97
C ALA A 306 -59.05 49.50 -8.06
N ASN A 307 -59.01 48.71 -6.98
CA ASN A 307 -60.11 48.67 -6.00
C ASN A 307 -60.26 50.01 -5.23
N GLU A 308 -59.12 50.61 -4.80
CA GLU A 308 -59.14 51.96 -4.19
C GLU A 308 -59.66 53.02 -5.12
N ALA A 309 -59.30 52.98 -6.43
CA ALA A 309 -59.83 53.87 -7.43
C ALA A 309 -61.33 53.68 -7.63
N LYS A 310 -61.80 52.40 -7.70
CA LYS A 310 -63.25 52.08 -7.78
C LYS A 310 -64.04 52.59 -6.55
N THR A 311 -63.50 52.40 -5.34
CA THR A 311 -64.10 52.86 -4.08
C THR A 311 -64.19 54.37 -4.08
N ARG A 312 -63.14 55.06 -4.46
CA ARG A 312 -63.12 56.52 -4.56
C ARG A 312 -64.11 57.06 -5.61
N PHE A 313 -64.19 56.39 -6.74
CA PHE A 313 -65.15 56.71 -7.81
C PHE A 313 -66.60 56.58 -7.28
N LEU A 314 -66.93 55.44 -6.65
CA LEU A 314 -68.28 55.22 -6.09
C LEU A 314 -68.61 56.23 -4.98
N PHE A 315 -67.64 56.59 -4.13
CA PHE A 315 -67.81 57.60 -3.10
C PHE A 315 -68.10 58.96 -3.71
N ASN A 316 -67.34 59.40 -4.69
CA ASN A 316 -67.59 60.69 -5.40
C ASN A 316 -68.92 60.68 -6.14
N MET A 317 -69.24 59.61 -6.85
CA MET A 317 -70.55 59.47 -7.54
C MET A 317 -71.72 59.52 -6.54
N SER A 318 -71.59 58.84 -5.40
CA SER A 318 -72.59 58.88 -4.32
C SER A 318 -72.83 60.29 -3.81
N HIS A 319 -71.66 61.03 -3.59
CA HIS A 319 -71.71 62.43 -3.16
C HIS A 319 -72.42 63.33 -4.24
N ASP A 320 -71.99 63.21 -5.48
CA ASP A 320 -72.47 64.02 -6.58
C ASP A 320 -73.96 63.74 -6.98
N ILE A 321 -74.47 62.51 -6.71
CA ILE A 321 -75.90 62.18 -6.83
C ILE A 321 -76.68 62.67 -5.61
N ARG A 322 -76.11 62.62 -4.41
CA ARG A 322 -76.84 63.06 -3.17
C ARG A 322 -77.15 64.54 -3.18
N ILE A 323 -76.28 65.42 -3.71
CA ILE A 323 -76.45 66.83 -3.74
C ILE A 323 -77.72 67.22 -4.57
N PRO A 324 -77.85 66.83 -5.81
CA PRO A 324 -79.09 67.18 -6.60
C PRO A 324 -80.29 66.46 -6.05
N MET A 325 -80.19 65.22 -5.58
CA MET A 325 -81.32 64.56 -4.90
C MET A 325 -81.84 65.28 -3.69
N ASN A 326 -80.94 65.74 -2.81
CA ASN A 326 -81.35 66.52 -1.65
C ASN A 326 -81.98 67.87 -2.05
N ALA A 327 -81.48 68.50 -3.15
CA ALA A 327 -82.07 69.71 -3.67
C ALA A 327 -83.49 69.44 -4.20
N ILE A 328 -83.69 68.35 -4.98
CA ILE A 328 -85.00 67.94 -5.47
C ILE A 328 -85.97 67.64 -4.32
N VAL A 329 -85.55 66.87 -3.35
CA VAL A 329 -86.34 66.56 -2.12
C VAL A 329 -86.66 67.86 -1.34
N GLY A 330 -85.66 68.74 -1.18
CA GLY A 330 -85.85 69.98 -0.56
C GLY A 330 -86.86 70.91 -1.30
N PHE A 331 -86.77 71.03 -2.63
CA PHE A 331 -87.71 71.79 -3.43
C PHE A 331 -89.10 71.12 -3.48
N SER A 332 -89.17 69.82 -3.50
CA SER A 332 -90.47 69.09 -3.47
C SER A 332 -91.20 69.34 -2.18
N GLY A 333 -90.44 69.35 -1.03
CA GLY A 333 -90.96 69.65 0.30
C GLY A 333 -91.42 71.10 0.43
N LEU A 334 -90.70 72.04 -0.20
CA LEU A 334 -91.14 73.49 -0.24
C LEU A 334 -92.37 73.66 -1.10
N LEU A 335 -92.53 73.00 -2.23
CA LEU A 335 -93.73 73.03 -3.06
C LEU A 335 -94.88 72.40 -2.33
N GLU A 336 -94.71 71.29 -1.66
CA GLU A 336 -95.74 70.65 -0.89
C GLU A 336 -96.26 71.59 0.26
N LYS A 337 -95.33 72.31 0.90
CA LYS A 337 -95.64 73.26 1.92
C LYS A 337 -96.40 74.52 1.34
N SER A 338 -95.93 75.01 0.24
CA SER A 338 -96.63 76.14 -0.49
C SER A 338 -98.04 75.79 -0.93
N ILE A 339 -98.32 74.58 -1.49
CA ILE A 339 -99.64 74.08 -1.85
C ILE A 339 -100.49 73.86 -0.60
N HIS A 340 -99.93 73.49 0.50
CA HIS A 340 -100.64 73.31 1.75
C HIS A 340 -101.03 74.65 2.39
N ASP A 341 -100.20 75.65 2.26
CA ASP A 341 -100.46 77.04 2.81
C ASP A 341 -101.49 77.73 1.86
N GLU A 342 -101.53 77.52 0.52
CA GLU A 342 -102.54 78.04 -0.35
C GLU A 342 -103.93 77.44 -0.10
N LYS A 343 -104.00 76.17 0.28
CA LYS A 343 -105.25 75.44 0.62
C LYS A 343 -105.77 75.86 2.00
N LYS A 344 -105.01 76.59 2.84
CA LYS A 344 -105.53 77.18 4.13
C LYS A 344 -105.95 78.59 4.05
N SER A 345 -105.78 79.24 2.88
CA SER A 345 -106.19 80.64 2.63
C SER A 345 -107.41 80.76 1.72
N LEU A 346 -108.12 79.67 1.34
CA LEU A 346 -109.38 79.55 0.72
C LEU A 346 -110.38 78.97 1.72
#